data_11619aa42c5da04f05acc91aa9705cf1
#
_entry.id   11619aa42c5da04f05acc91aa9705cf1
#
_cell.length_a   1.000
_cell.length_b   1.000
_cell.length_c   1.000
_cell.angle_alpha   90.00
_cell.angle_beta   90.00
_cell.angle_gamma   90.00
#
_symmetry.space_group_name_H-M   'P 1'
#
loop_
_entity.id
_entity.type
_entity.pdbx_description
1 polymer ?
#
loop_
_entity_poly.entity_id
_entity_poly.type
_entity_poly.pdbx_seq_one_letter_code
_entity_poly.pdbx_strand_id
1 'polypeptide(L)'
;MRDNMPVHYSAADYDRYTTDAVSTYDDGMIRRLLQEYRLMGRGKRVLLDIGTGTAQLLLKIATDPDFEDIELIGTDFFEDMVEQARQTVAEAELSDRIRIEQSDVHEMPQPEGTADLIISRSTIHHWADPPQAFREVFRLLKRGGVAIIHEPRRDPAPEALAEFNRLRAEQGIEPARMDEKYTSEEVRGFLAEAGLNRNGMVLTPMQGPGALGMEVRISKAGWFRRNLVKLVGKIGVSPLKNPWGNR
;
A
#
# COMPACT_ATOMS: atom_id res chain seq x y z
N MET A 1 -20.80 12.69 8.89
CA MET A 1 -20.86 11.59 7.89
C MET A 1 -20.66 12.23 6.52
N ARG A 2 -19.55 11.96 5.85
CA ARG A 2 -19.43 12.32 4.43
C ARG A 2 -20.35 11.37 3.68
N ASP A 3 -21.30 11.88 2.88
CA ASP A 3 -22.04 11.11 1.88
C ASP A 3 -21.08 10.72 0.73
N ASN A 4 -20.06 9.96 1.06
CA ASN A 4 -19.03 9.54 0.11
C ASN A 4 -19.20 8.05 -0.16
N MET A 5 -20.08 7.73 -1.10
CA MET A 5 -19.76 6.60 -1.95
C MET A 5 -18.44 6.95 -2.65
N PRO A 6 -17.42 6.07 -2.59
CA PRO A 6 -16.16 6.31 -3.27
C PRO A 6 -16.43 6.59 -4.76
N VAL A 7 -15.72 7.57 -5.34
CA VAL A 7 -15.77 7.80 -6.79
C VAL A 7 -15.24 6.53 -7.44
N HIS A 8 -16.13 5.77 -8.05
CA HIS A 8 -15.80 4.55 -8.74
C HIS A 8 -15.27 4.89 -10.13
N TYR A 9 -14.02 4.58 -10.40
CA TYR A 9 -13.47 4.56 -11.74
C TYR A 9 -13.73 3.19 -12.35
N SER A 10 -14.13 3.12 -13.62
CA SER A 10 -14.16 1.84 -14.30
C SER A 10 -12.75 1.23 -14.35
N ALA A 11 -12.64 -0.11 -14.36
CA ALA A 11 -11.35 -0.78 -14.44
C ALA A 11 -10.50 -0.31 -15.64
N ALA A 12 -11.14 -0.02 -16.79
CA ALA A 12 -10.49 0.49 -18.00
C ALA A 12 -9.95 1.92 -17.82
N ASP A 13 -10.67 2.79 -17.09
CA ASP A 13 -10.18 4.13 -16.78
C ASP A 13 -9.05 4.08 -15.76
N TYR A 14 -9.14 3.19 -14.77
CA TYR A 14 -8.09 2.98 -13.77
C TYR A 14 -6.76 2.58 -14.43
N ASP A 15 -6.76 1.60 -15.33
CA ASP A 15 -5.54 1.18 -16.04
C ASP A 15 -4.94 2.31 -16.89
N ARG A 16 -5.77 3.16 -17.49
CA ARG A 16 -5.31 4.34 -18.22
C ARG A 16 -4.65 5.37 -17.28
N TYR A 17 -5.13 5.52 -16.05
CA TYR A 17 -4.56 6.45 -15.06
C TYR A 17 -3.31 5.92 -14.34
N THR A 18 -3.05 4.60 -14.40
CA THR A 18 -1.93 3.94 -13.71
C THR A 18 -0.71 3.70 -14.60
N THR A 19 -0.56 4.44 -15.71
CA THR A 19 0.58 4.36 -16.64
C THR A 19 1.94 4.74 -15.99
N ASP A 20 2.99 4.84 -16.78
CA ASP A 20 4.42 4.91 -16.41
C ASP A 20 4.81 5.74 -15.17
N ALA A 21 4.11 6.83 -14.86
CA ALA A 21 4.39 7.64 -13.67
C ALA A 21 4.10 6.89 -12.36
N VAL A 22 3.09 6.00 -12.36
CA VAL A 22 2.73 5.15 -11.23
C VAL A 22 3.67 3.94 -11.15
N SER A 23 4.19 3.45 -12.26
CA SER A 23 5.15 2.35 -12.33
C SER A 23 6.38 2.60 -11.46
N THR A 24 6.95 3.80 -11.53
CA THR A 24 8.12 4.20 -10.71
C THR A 24 7.79 4.27 -9.21
N TYR A 25 6.54 4.56 -8.88
CA TYR A 25 6.03 4.56 -7.51
C TYR A 25 5.91 3.14 -6.94
N ASP A 26 5.44 2.20 -7.75
CA ASP A 26 5.35 0.78 -7.41
C ASP A 26 6.72 0.20 -7.08
N ASP A 27 7.75 0.52 -7.85
CA ASP A 27 9.13 0.05 -7.61
C ASP A 27 9.64 0.48 -6.23
N GLY A 28 9.26 1.67 -5.78
CA GLY A 28 9.56 2.13 -4.44
C GLY A 28 8.88 1.30 -3.36
N MET A 29 7.61 0.99 -3.55
CA MET A 29 6.83 0.16 -2.64
C MET A 29 7.35 -1.27 -2.59
N ILE A 30 7.67 -1.87 -3.75
CA ILE A 30 8.25 -3.21 -3.85
C ILE A 30 9.60 -3.29 -3.13
N ARG A 31 10.50 -2.31 -3.36
CA ARG A 31 11.77 -2.26 -2.61
C ARG A 31 11.57 -2.17 -1.10
N ARG A 32 10.59 -1.39 -0.66
CA ARG A 32 10.25 -1.24 0.76
C ARG A 32 9.70 -2.54 1.33
N LEU A 33 8.81 -3.19 0.58
CA LEU A 33 8.26 -4.50 0.92
C LEU A 33 9.35 -5.56 1.05
N LEU A 34 10.28 -5.61 0.10
CA LEU A 34 11.41 -6.55 0.08
C LEU A 34 12.31 -6.39 1.32
N GLN A 35 12.54 -5.17 1.79
CA GLN A 35 13.28 -4.93 3.02
C GLN A 35 12.60 -5.60 4.22
N GLU A 36 11.28 -5.46 4.37
CA GLU A 36 10.54 -6.10 5.45
C GLU A 36 10.49 -7.64 5.29
N TYR A 37 10.28 -8.11 4.06
CA TYR A 37 10.26 -9.55 3.75
C TYR A 37 11.56 -10.25 4.12
N ARG A 38 12.71 -9.68 3.74
CA ARG A 38 14.05 -10.22 4.07
C ARG A 38 14.31 -10.29 5.58
N LEU A 39 13.69 -9.41 6.36
CA LEU A 39 13.80 -9.40 7.83
C LEU A 39 12.96 -10.49 8.51
N MET A 40 12.03 -11.14 7.80
CA MET A 40 11.13 -12.14 8.37
C MET A 40 11.73 -13.54 8.45
N GLY A 41 12.90 -13.75 7.84
CA GLY A 41 13.55 -15.06 7.77
C GLY A 41 12.89 -16.01 6.76
N ARG A 42 13.32 -17.28 6.73
CA ARG A 42 12.83 -18.28 5.77
C ARG A 42 11.45 -18.84 6.17
N GLY A 43 10.65 -19.24 5.20
CA GLY A 43 9.37 -19.92 5.35
C GLY A 43 8.30 -19.34 4.44
N LYS A 44 7.23 -20.12 4.21
CA LYS A 44 6.07 -19.64 3.45
C LYS A 44 5.46 -18.40 4.12
N ARG A 45 5.23 -17.37 3.35
CA ARG A 45 4.65 -16.11 3.78
C ARG A 45 3.38 -15.81 2.99
N VAL A 46 2.50 -15.04 3.59
CA VAL A 46 1.28 -14.53 2.96
C VAL A 46 1.38 -13.03 2.85
N LEU A 47 1.24 -12.51 1.64
CA LEU A 47 1.06 -11.10 1.35
C LEU A 47 -0.39 -10.87 0.93
N LEU A 48 -1.01 -9.92 1.58
CA LEU A 48 -2.36 -9.46 1.28
C LEU A 48 -2.31 -8.04 0.73
N ASP A 49 -2.86 -7.84 -0.46
CA ASP A 49 -3.03 -6.52 -1.09
C ASP A 49 -4.49 -6.07 -0.95
N ILE A 50 -4.72 -5.00 -0.19
CA ILE A 50 -6.05 -4.46 0.09
C ILE A 50 -6.35 -3.30 -0.85
N GLY A 51 -7.43 -3.42 -1.64
CA GLY A 51 -7.72 -2.52 -2.74
C GLY A 51 -6.75 -2.75 -3.91
N THR A 52 -6.67 -4.01 -4.36
CA THR A 52 -5.71 -4.44 -5.39
C THR A 52 -6.00 -3.84 -6.77
N GLY A 53 -7.21 -3.30 -6.98
CA GLY A 53 -7.65 -2.81 -8.28
C GLY A 53 -7.57 -3.92 -9.33
N THR A 54 -6.89 -3.65 -10.43
CA THR A 54 -6.67 -4.59 -11.54
C THR A 54 -5.47 -5.53 -11.34
N ALA A 55 -4.93 -5.63 -10.12
CA ALA A 55 -3.83 -6.51 -9.69
C ALA A 55 -2.44 -6.20 -10.28
N GLN A 56 -2.21 -5.05 -10.89
CA GLN A 56 -0.93 -4.70 -11.54
C GLN A 56 0.26 -4.73 -10.57
N LEU A 57 0.08 -4.29 -9.31
CA LEU A 57 1.14 -4.35 -8.30
C LEU A 57 1.47 -5.79 -7.91
N LEU A 58 0.44 -6.65 -7.77
CA LEU A 58 0.66 -8.07 -7.47
C LEU A 58 1.36 -8.81 -8.60
N LEU A 59 1.08 -8.48 -9.88
CA LEU A 59 1.80 -9.06 -11.01
C LEU A 59 3.29 -8.74 -10.95
N LYS A 60 3.65 -7.50 -10.66
CA LYS A 60 5.06 -7.09 -10.49
C LYS A 60 5.74 -7.85 -9.35
N ILE A 61 5.05 -8.05 -8.23
CA ILE A 61 5.57 -8.82 -7.09
C ILE A 61 5.71 -10.31 -7.45
N ALA A 62 4.72 -10.88 -8.14
CA ALA A 62 4.73 -12.29 -8.52
C ALA A 62 5.84 -12.66 -9.51
N THR A 63 6.25 -11.72 -10.36
CA THR A 63 7.32 -11.90 -11.34
C THR A 63 8.72 -11.55 -10.81
N ASP A 64 8.82 -10.95 -9.62
CA ASP A 64 10.09 -10.66 -8.96
C ASP A 64 10.59 -11.92 -8.24
N PRO A 65 11.79 -12.45 -8.61
CA PRO A 65 12.34 -13.68 -8.03
C PRO A 65 12.60 -13.59 -6.52
N ASP A 66 12.75 -12.39 -5.98
CA ASP A 66 12.92 -12.20 -4.54
C ASP A 66 11.67 -12.59 -3.71
N PHE A 67 10.49 -12.73 -4.38
CA PHE A 67 9.20 -13.11 -3.76
C PHE A 67 8.69 -14.50 -4.19
N GLU A 68 9.59 -15.40 -4.62
CA GLU A 68 9.22 -16.73 -5.13
C GLU A 68 8.36 -17.55 -4.16
N ASP A 69 8.68 -17.51 -2.86
CA ASP A 69 8.05 -18.32 -1.81
C ASP A 69 6.84 -17.65 -1.13
N ILE A 70 6.30 -16.55 -1.68
CA ILE A 70 5.18 -15.83 -1.07
C ILE A 70 3.85 -16.18 -1.71
N GLU A 71 2.83 -16.48 -0.90
CA GLU A 71 1.44 -16.58 -1.34
C GLU A 71 0.86 -15.17 -1.47
N LEU A 72 0.25 -14.87 -2.60
CA LEU A 72 -0.28 -13.55 -2.93
C LEU A 72 -1.81 -13.59 -2.95
N ILE A 73 -2.42 -12.69 -2.18
CA ILE A 73 -3.86 -12.52 -2.11
C ILE A 73 -4.16 -11.06 -2.41
N GLY A 74 -4.96 -10.81 -3.45
CA GLY A 74 -5.50 -9.48 -3.76
C GLY A 74 -6.96 -9.41 -3.36
N THR A 75 -7.36 -8.29 -2.76
CA THR A 75 -8.76 -8.04 -2.44
C THR A 75 -9.19 -6.68 -2.95
N ASP A 76 -10.42 -6.58 -3.42
CA ASP A 76 -11.05 -5.30 -3.76
C ASP A 76 -12.53 -5.31 -3.35
N PHE A 77 -13.08 -4.13 -3.10
CA PHE A 77 -14.48 -3.96 -2.75
C PHE A 77 -15.39 -4.05 -3.97
N PHE A 78 -14.95 -3.50 -5.11
CA PHE A 78 -15.75 -3.42 -6.33
C PHE A 78 -15.63 -4.70 -7.15
N GLU A 79 -16.78 -5.26 -7.55
CA GLU A 79 -16.87 -6.52 -8.29
C GLU A 79 -16.19 -6.43 -9.67
N ASP A 80 -16.36 -5.32 -10.39
CA ASP A 80 -15.71 -5.10 -11.69
C ASP A 80 -14.18 -5.02 -11.61
N MET A 81 -13.61 -4.46 -10.51
CA MET A 81 -12.18 -4.52 -10.23
C MET A 81 -11.73 -5.96 -9.99
N VAL A 82 -12.48 -6.72 -9.19
CA VAL A 82 -12.19 -8.13 -8.91
C VAL A 82 -12.22 -8.98 -10.18
N GLU A 83 -13.23 -8.79 -11.04
CA GLU A 83 -13.32 -9.49 -12.33
C GLU A 83 -12.15 -9.16 -13.25
N GLN A 84 -11.81 -7.86 -13.39
CA GLN A 84 -10.68 -7.43 -14.18
C GLN A 84 -9.35 -7.95 -13.60
N ALA A 85 -9.18 -7.92 -12.27
CA ALA A 85 -7.99 -8.48 -11.62
C ALA A 85 -7.83 -9.97 -11.91
N ARG A 86 -8.90 -10.75 -11.84
CA ARG A 86 -8.88 -12.18 -12.18
C ARG A 86 -8.51 -12.42 -13.64
N GLN A 87 -9.04 -11.63 -14.55
CA GLN A 87 -8.69 -11.69 -15.97
C GLN A 87 -7.21 -11.35 -16.17
N THR A 88 -6.73 -10.26 -15.60
CA THR A 88 -5.33 -9.82 -15.66
C THR A 88 -4.35 -10.88 -15.15
N VAL A 89 -4.70 -11.53 -14.02
CA VAL A 89 -3.91 -12.62 -13.43
C VAL A 89 -3.91 -13.87 -14.33
N ALA A 90 -5.05 -14.20 -14.93
CA ALA A 90 -5.18 -15.34 -15.83
C ALA A 90 -4.40 -15.13 -17.14
N GLU A 91 -4.48 -13.94 -17.74
CA GLU A 91 -3.74 -13.56 -18.95
C GLU A 91 -2.21 -13.60 -18.73
N ALA A 92 -1.78 -13.31 -17.51
CA ALA A 92 -0.37 -13.42 -17.10
C ALA A 92 0.07 -14.84 -16.72
N GLU A 93 -0.84 -15.83 -16.77
CA GLU A 93 -0.59 -17.23 -16.36
C GLU A 93 -0.15 -17.37 -14.89
N LEU A 94 -0.64 -16.49 -13.99
CA LEU A 94 -0.27 -16.43 -12.57
C LEU A 94 -1.39 -16.88 -11.61
N SER A 95 -2.43 -17.55 -12.11
CA SER A 95 -3.58 -17.98 -11.30
C SER A 95 -3.23 -18.97 -10.19
N ASP A 96 -2.13 -19.70 -10.32
CA ASP A 96 -1.61 -20.61 -9.28
C ASP A 96 -0.84 -19.86 -8.18
N ARG A 97 -0.45 -18.61 -8.41
CA ARG A 97 0.34 -17.77 -7.52
C ARG A 97 -0.45 -16.68 -6.83
N ILE A 98 -1.48 -16.16 -7.50
CA ILE A 98 -2.26 -15.01 -7.05
C ILE A 98 -3.73 -15.41 -6.92
N ARG A 99 -4.29 -15.23 -5.73
CA ARG A 99 -5.73 -15.40 -5.47
C ARG A 99 -6.39 -14.03 -5.36
N ILE A 100 -7.50 -13.82 -6.09
CA ILE A 100 -8.26 -12.58 -6.07
C ILE A 100 -9.64 -12.82 -5.46
N GLU A 101 -9.97 -12.05 -4.42
CA GLU A 101 -11.21 -12.16 -3.63
C GLU A 101 -11.93 -10.81 -3.54
N GLN A 102 -13.26 -10.82 -3.56
CA GLN A 102 -14.03 -9.62 -3.22
C GLN A 102 -14.11 -9.47 -1.71
N SER A 103 -13.83 -8.26 -1.19
CA SER A 103 -13.88 -8.03 0.25
C SER A 103 -13.99 -6.56 0.61
N ASP A 104 -14.71 -6.29 1.71
CA ASP A 104 -14.73 -4.99 2.37
C ASP A 104 -13.61 -4.91 3.42
N VAL A 105 -12.77 -3.87 3.33
CA VAL A 105 -11.67 -3.65 4.28
C VAL A 105 -12.14 -3.44 5.72
N HIS A 106 -13.40 -3.09 5.92
CA HIS A 106 -13.97 -2.88 7.27
C HIS A 106 -14.37 -4.18 7.97
N GLU A 107 -14.56 -5.27 7.20
CA GLU A 107 -14.94 -6.60 7.69
C GLU A 107 -14.38 -7.68 6.75
N MET A 108 -13.09 -7.95 6.86
CA MET A 108 -12.40 -8.90 6.02
C MET A 108 -12.72 -10.36 6.41
N PRO A 109 -13.00 -11.25 5.45
CA PRO A 109 -13.37 -12.65 5.74
C PRO A 109 -12.19 -13.50 6.28
N GLN A 110 -10.96 -13.05 6.06
CA GLN A 110 -9.78 -13.79 6.50
C GLN A 110 -9.67 -13.77 8.03
N PRO A 111 -9.22 -14.88 8.65
CA PRO A 111 -9.07 -14.96 10.10
C PRO A 111 -7.97 -14.04 10.63
N GLU A 112 -8.00 -13.76 11.93
CA GLU A 112 -6.93 -13.02 12.60
C GLU A 112 -5.57 -13.68 12.37
N GLY A 113 -4.55 -12.86 12.07
CA GLY A 113 -3.19 -13.35 11.89
C GLY A 113 -2.98 -14.16 10.62
N THR A 114 -3.67 -13.82 9.54
CA THR A 114 -3.50 -14.45 8.21
C THR A 114 -2.23 -13.97 7.52
N ALA A 115 -1.94 -12.66 7.53
CA ALA A 115 -0.93 -12.05 6.70
C ALA A 115 0.40 -11.80 7.43
N ASP A 116 1.50 -12.16 6.81
CA ASP A 116 2.84 -11.73 7.22
C ASP A 116 3.11 -10.29 6.76
N LEU A 117 2.65 -9.97 5.56
CA LEU A 117 2.76 -8.67 4.93
C LEU A 117 1.38 -8.21 4.42
N ILE A 118 1.06 -6.95 4.62
CA ILE A 118 -0.09 -6.30 4.00
C ILE A 118 0.41 -5.09 3.23
N ILE A 119 -0.08 -4.93 2.02
CA ILE A 119 0.12 -3.73 1.23
C ILE A 119 -1.22 -3.12 0.85
N SER A 120 -1.21 -1.84 0.57
CA SER A 120 -2.34 -1.13 -0.01
C SER A 120 -1.83 0.16 -0.66
N ARG A 121 -2.41 0.54 -1.80
CA ARG A 121 -1.96 1.71 -2.55
C ARG A 121 -3.12 2.58 -3.00
N SER A 122 -3.12 3.83 -2.56
CA SER A 122 -4.13 4.84 -2.95
C SER A 122 -5.56 4.42 -2.62
N THR A 123 -5.80 3.92 -1.41
CA THR A 123 -7.08 3.35 -1.00
C THR A 123 -7.70 4.00 0.23
N ILE A 124 -6.90 4.60 1.15
CA ILE A 124 -7.42 5.12 2.43
C ILE A 124 -8.55 6.13 2.20
N HIS A 125 -8.44 6.96 1.16
CA HIS A 125 -9.45 7.97 0.84
C HIS A 125 -10.78 7.38 0.34
N HIS A 126 -10.81 6.10 -0.01
CA HIS A 126 -12.02 5.35 -0.36
C HIS A 126 -12.64 4.62 0.85
N TRP A 127 -11.96 4.52 1.98
CA TRP A 127 -12.49 3.84 3.15
C TRP A 127 -13.56 4.68 3.84
N ALA A 128 -14.74 4.11 4.05
CA ALA A 128 -15.85 4.80 4.69
C ALA A 128 -15.56 5.09 6.18
N ASP A 129 -14.87 4.17 6.86
CA ASP A 129 -14.41 4.28 8.25
C ASP A 129 -12.92 3.89 8.34
N PRO A 130 -11.98 4.83 8.09
CA PRO A 130 -10.56 4.54 8.15
C PRO A 130 -10.09 3.98 9.50
N PRO A 131 -10.54 4.43 10.67
CA PRO A 131 -10.23 3.81 11.94
C PRO A 131 -10.60 2.33 12.01
N GLN A 132 -11.79 1.92 11.52
CA GLN A 132 -12.21 0.52 11.49
C GLN A 132 -11.34 -0.29 10.53
N ALA A 133 -11.08 0.23 9.34
CA ALA A 133 -10.20 -0.42 8.37
C ALA A 133 -8.78 -0.64 8.93
N PHE A 134 -8.22 0.33 9.64
CA PHE A 134 -6.93 0.16 10.31
C PHE A 134 -6.97 -0.90 11.44
N ARG A 135 -8.07 -1.04 12.16
CA ARG A 135 -8.25 -2.15 13.13
C ARG A 135 -8.24 -3.51 12.43
N GLU A 136 -8.93 -3.62 11.28
CA GLU A 136 -8.95 -4.84 10.48
C GLU A 136 -7.56 -5.16 9.89
N VAL A 137 -6.86 -4.19 9.32
CA VAL A 137 -5.46 -4.36 8.88
C VAL A 137 -4.60 -4.91 10.01
N PHE A 138 -4.72 -4.35 11.22
CA PHE A 138 -3.96 -4.83 12.38
C PHE A 138 -4.40 -6.22 12.83
N ARG A 139 -5.68 -6.55 12.79
CA ARG A 139 -6.23 -7.88 13.12
C ARG A 139 -5.62 -8.94 12.21
N LEU A 140 -5.59 -8.67 10.91
CA LEU A 140 -5.10 -9.60 9.87
C LEU A 140 -3.59 -9.86 9.96
N LEU A 141 -2.80 -8.94 10.49
CA LEU A 141 -1.37 -9.14 10.63
C LEU A 141 -1.06 -10.27 11.63
N LYS A 142 -0.15 -11.18 11.25
CA LYS A 142 0.50 -12.11 12.17
C LYS A 142 1.37 -11.37 13.19
N ARG A 143 1.70 -12.01 14.29
CA ARG A 143 2.73 -11.50 15.22
C ARG A 143 4.05 -11.36 14.47
N GLY A 144 4.60 -10.15 14.44
CA GLY A 144 5.79 -9.82 13.67
C GLY A 144 5.51 -9.36 12.24
N GLY A 145 4.26 -9.40 11.80
CA GLY A 145 3.83 -8.91 10.50
C GLY A 145 3.85 -7.38 10.39
N VAL A 146 3.88 -6.90 9.16
CA VAL A 146 3.95 -5.47 8.81
C VAL A 146 2.98 -5.14 7.69
N ALA A 147 2.24 -4.04 7.84
CA ALA A 147 1.52 -3.40 6.74
C ALA A 147 2.27 -2.16 6.25
N ILE A 148 2.33 -1.99 4.94
CA ILE A 148 2.87 -0.84 4.23
C ILE A 148 1.77 -0.30 3.33
N ILE A 149 1.27 0.90 3.63
CA ILE A 149 0.20 1.53 2.87
C ILE A 149 0.72 2.84 2.32
N HIS A 150 0.67 3.00 1.01
CA HIS A 150 1.02 4.24 0.34
C HIS A 150 -0.23 5.00 -0.07
N GLU A 151 -0.32 6.27 0.33
CA GLU A 151 -1.48 7.12 0.10
C GLU A 151 -1.07 8.50 -0.41
N PRO A 152 -1.70 9.04 -1.47
CA PRO A 152 -1.53 10.43 -1.86
C PRO A 152 -2.04 11.37 -0.76
N ARG A 153 -1.36 12.51 -0.59
CA ARG A 153 -1.74 13.52 0.42
C ARG A 153 -2.51 14.68 -0.21
N ARG A 154 -3.46 15.26 0.55
CA ARG A 154 -4.15 16.48 0.15
C ARG A 154 -3.24 17.71 0.12
N ASP A 155 -2.15 17.68 0.90
CA ASP A 155 -1.21 18.77 1.14
C ASP A 155 0.22 18.45 0.68
N PRO A 156 0.43 17.97 -0.57
CA PRO A 156 1.79 17.73 -1.08
C PRO A 156 2.52 19.06 -1.28
N ALA A 157 3.84 19.00 -1.45
CA ALA A 157 4.61 20.17 -1.85
C ALA A 157 4.09 20.70 -3.19
N PRO A 158 3.83 22.01 -3.33
CA PRO A 158 3.25 22.59 -4.55
C PRO A 158 4.07 22.26 -5.82
N GLU A 159 5.39 22.25 -5.71
CA GLU A 159 6.30 21.95 -6.82
C GLU A 159 6.16 20.50 -7.28
N ALA A 160 5.99 19.56 -6.34
CA ALA A 160 5.78 18.15 -6.65
C ALA A 160 4.44 17.92 -7.34
N LEU A 161 3.38 18.61 -6.90
CA LEU A 161 2.08 18.54 -7.53
C LEU A 161 2.08 19.15 -8.93
N ALA A 162 2.75 20.29 -9.11
CA ALA A 162 2.88 20.94 -10.42
C ALA A 162 3.59 20.04 -11.43
N GLU A 163 4.70 19.42 -11.03
CA GLU A 163 5.44 18.49 -11.89
C GLU A 163 4.61 17.23 -12.21
N PHE A 164 3.91 16.67 -11.26
CA PHE A 164 3.02 15.54 -11.48
C PHE A 164 1.90 15.85 -12.46
N ASN A 165 1.26 17.02 -12.30
CA ASN A 165 0.21 17.46 -13.22
C ASN A 165 0.74 17.78 -14.63
N ARG A 166 1.98 18.25 -14.74
CA ARG A 166 2.65 18.42 -16.04
C ARG A 166 2.80 17.07 -16.76
N LEU A 167 3.31 16.04 -16.06
CA LEU A 167 3.46 14.70 -16.63
C LEU A 167 2.12 14.08 -17.02
N ARG A 168 1.07 14.31 -16.23
CA ARG A 168 -0.30 13.87 -16.56
C ARG A 168 -0.81 14.54 -17.84
N ALA A 169 -0.63 15.86 -17.94
CA ALA A 169 -1.07 16.63 -19.11
C ALA A 169 -0.37 16.18 -20.41
N GLU A 170 0.90 15.80 -20.35
CA GLU A 170 1.64 15.23 -21.49
C GLU A 170 1.03 13.91 -21.99
N GLN A 171 0.34 13.18 -21.12
CA GLN A 171 -0.37 11.95 -21.45
C GLN A 171 -1.87 12.16 -21.74
N GLY A 172 -2.32 13.43 -21.78
CA GLY A 172 -3.73 13.76 -21.96
C GLY A 172 -4.62 13.41 -20.76
N ILE A 173 -4.04 13.31 -19.55
CA ILE A 173 -4.75 12.98 -18.31
C ILE A 173 -5.05 14.26 -17.53
N GLU A 174 -6.27 14.38 -17.01
CA GLU A 174 -6.70 15.51 -16.18
C GLU A 174 -5.83 15.66 -14.91
N PRO A 175 -5.71 16.88 -14.35
CA PRO A 175 -4.97 17.12 -13.11
C PRO A 175 -5.42 16.20 -11.97
N ALA A 176 -4.50 15.87 -11.08
CA ALA A 176 -4.79 15.02 -9.94
C ALA A 176 -5.75 15.71 -8.96
N ARG A 177 -6.78 15.00 -8.54
CA ARG A 177 -7.75 15.45 -7.52
C ARG A 177 -7.18 15.17 -6.13
N MET A 178 -6.66 16.23 -5.48
CA MET A 178 -6.05 16.13 -4.15
C MET A 178 -7.03 16.47 -3.02
N ASP A 179 -8.14 17.13 -3.34
CA ASP A 179 -9.19 17.53 -2.39
C ASP A 179 -9.89 16.36 -1.70
N GLU A 180 -9.97 15.20 -2.37
CA GLU A 180 -10.55 13.96 -1.84
C GLU A 180 -9.62 13.21 -0.88
N LYS A 181 -8.34 13.55 -0.87
CA LYS A 181 -7.32 12.85 -0.08
C LYS A 181 -7.30 13.34 1.37
N TYR A 182 -6.57 12.63 2.21
CA TYR A 182 -6.32 13.02 3.60
C TYR A 182 -4.96 13.68 3.75
N THR A 183 -4.82 14.54 4.76
CA THR A 183 -3.51 15.01 5.23
C THR A 183 -2.86 13.92 6.10
N SER A 184 -1.54 14.02 6.29
CA SER A 184 -0.84 13.11 7.19
C SER A 184 -1.29 13.24 8.65
N GLU A 185 -1.80 14.40 9.05
CA GLU A 185 -2.34 14.66 10.39
C GLU A 185 -3.67 13.90 10.59
N GLU A 186 -4.59 13.98 9.63
CA GLU A 186 -5.84 13.24 9.66
C GLU A 186 -5.59 11.73 9.75
N VAL A 187 -4.66 11.20 8.96
CA VAL A 187 -4.31 9.77 9.01
C VAL A 187 -3.67 9.36 10.35
N ARG A 188 -2.86 10.23 10.98
CA ARG A 188 -2.40 9.99 12.36
C ARG A 188 -3.56 9.95 13.35
N GLY A 189 -4.54 10.82 13.17
CA GLY A 189 -5.78 10.82 13.96
C GLY A 189 -6.53 9.50 13.84
N PHE A 190 -6.72 8.97 12.63
CA PHE A 190 -7.36 7.66 12.40
C PHE A 190 -6.60 6.51 13.05
N LEU A 191 -5.27 6.49 12.98
CA LEU A 191 -4.46 5.49 13.67
C LEU A 191 -4.61 5.59 15.20
N ALA A 192 -4.71 6.79 15.73
CA ALA A 192 -4.95 7.03 17.15
C ALA A 192 -6.32 6.50 17.59
N GLU A 193 -7.36 6.79 16.83
CA GLU A 193 -8.73 6.31 17.06
C GLU A 193 -8.85 4.79 16.92
N ALA A 194 -8.07 4.20 16.00
CA ALA A 194 -7.93 2.75 15.88
C ALA A 194 -7.18 2.09 17.07
N GLY A 195 -6.61 2.88 17.99
CA GLY A 195 -5.79 2.37 19.10
C GLY A 195 -4.36 1.97 18.69
N LEU A 196 -3.88 2.41 17.53
CA LEU A 196 -2.61 1.99 16.94
C LEU A 196 -1.45 2.98 17.15
N ASN A 197 -1.53 3.92 18.10
CA ASN A 197 -0.50 4.92 18.40
C ASN A 197 0.91 4.35 18.60
N ARG A 198 1.03 3.10 19.07
CA ARG A 198 2.31 2.44 19.32
C ARG A 198 2.73 1.48 18.20
N ASN A 199 1.81 1.14 17.30
CA ASN A 199 1.98 0.14 16.26
C ASN A 199 2.03 0.76 14.87
N GLY A 200 1.37 1.92 14.68
CA GLY A 200 1.31 2.67 13.43
C GLY A 200 2.23 3.88 13.44
N MET A 201 2.76 4.23 12.27
CA MET A 201 3.44 5.49 12.01
C MET A 201 3.12 6.01 10.61
N VAL A 202 3.10 7.32 10.46
CA VAL A 202 2.97 8.00 9.17
C VAL A 202 4.28 8.68 8.85
N LEU A 203 4.89 8.30 7.73
CA LEU A 203 6.15 8.83 7.23
C LEU A 203 5.89 9.83 6.10
N THR A 204 6.37 11.04 6.26
CA THR A 204 6.35 12.14 5.29
C THR A 204 7.63 12.98 5.46
N PRO A 205 8.09 13.68 4.43
CA PRO A 205 7.72 13.62 3.04
C PRO A 205 8.46 12.48 2.34
N MET A 206 7.84 11.92 1.33
CA MET A 206 8.52 11.09 0.35
C MET A 206 9.15 12.01 -0.69
N GLN A 207 10.29 11.61 -1.27
CA GLN A 207 10.98 12.37 -2.33
C GLN A 207 10.76 11.71 -3.70
N GLY A 208 11.02 12.45 -4.77
CA GLY A 208 10.82 11.97 -6.14
C GLY A 208 9.35 11.68 -6.42
N PRO A 209 9.01 10.65 -7.19
CA PRO A 209 7.62 10.30 -7.52
C PRO A 209 6.73 10.10 -6.29
N GLY A 210 7.30 9.71 -5.15
CA GLY A 210 6.59 9.59 -3.87
C GLY A 210 6.32 10.89 -3.13
N ALA A 211 6.78 12.04 -3.62
CA ALA A 211 6.64 13.33 -2.93
C ALA A 211 5.17 13.78 -2.75
N LEU A 212 4.25 13.21 -3.54
CA LEU A 212 2.81 13.46 -3.42
C LEU A 212 2.16 12.67 -2.27
N GLY A 213 2.86 11.70 -1.69
CA GLY A 213 2.26 10.72 -0.81
C GLY A 213 2.83 10.69 0.60
N MET A 214 2.28 9.75 1.35
CA MET A 214 2.75 9.31 2.65
C MET A 214 2.81 7.79 2.68
N GLU A 215 3.72 7.25 3.50
CA GLU A 215 3.73 5.83 3.87
C GLU A 215 3.11 5.69 5.26
N VAL A 216 2.08 4.87 5.38
CA VAL A 216 1.55 4.41 6.66
C VAL A 216 2.13 3.02 6.91
N ARG A 217 2.87 2.88 8.00
CA ARG A 217 3.45 1.61 8.41
C ARG A 217 2.81 1.15 9.71
N ILE A 218 2.23 -0.06 9.69
CA ILE A 218 1.65 -0.69 10.88
C ILE A 218 2.44 -1.98 11.15
N SER A 219 2.86 -2.19 12.41
CA SER A 219 3.64 -3.37 12.78
C SER A 219 3.03 -4.05 14.01
N LYS A 220 2.69 -5.34 13.87
CA LYS A 220 2.30 -6.23 14.97
C LYS A 220 3.53 -6.92 15.58
N ALA A 221 4.67 -6.18 15.62
CA ALA A 221 5.93 -6.69 16.11
C ALA A 221 5.89 -7.01 17.60
N GLY A 222 6.39 -8.18 17.99
CA GLY A 222 6.70 -8.50 19.36
C GLY A 222 7.80 -7.58 19.92
N TRP A 223 7.93 -7.54 21.24
CA TRP A 223 8.87 -6.69 21.98
C TRP A 223 10.32 -6.72 21.44
N PHE A 224 10.81 -7.88 21.02
CA PHE A 224 12.17 -8.08 20.48
C PHE A 224 12.46 -7.27 19.22
N ARG A 225 11.55 -7.27 18.24
CA ARG A 225 11.74 -6.56 16.97
C ARG A 225 11.71 -5.04 17.14
N ARG A 226 10.85 -4.52 18.03
CA ARG A 226 10.79 -3.10 18.36
C ARG A 226 12.09 -2.58 18.96
N ASN A 227 12.77 -3.41 19.75
CA ASN A 227 14.03 -3.03 20.39
C ASN A 227 15.24 -3.21 19.47
N LEU A 228 15.21 -4.16 18.53
CA LEU A 228 16.26 -4.35 17.53
C LEU A 228 16.35 -3.14 16.58
N VAL A 229 15.22 -2.63 16.10
CA VAL A 229 15.18 -1.41 15.25
C VAL A 229 15.70 -0.19 16.01
N LYS A 230 15.40 -0.07 17.31
CA LYS A 230 15.95 0.99 18.16
C LYS A 230 17.45 0.82 18.42
N LEU A 231 17.93 -0.41 18.51
CA LEU A 231 19.34 -0.72 18.74
C LEU A 231 20.17 -0.47 17.48
N VAL A 232 19.70 -0.89 16.33
CA VAL A 232 20.35 -0.64 15.02
C VAL A 232 20.42 0.87 14.73
N GLY A 233 19.36 1.62 15.05
CA GLY A 233 19.37 3.09 14.94
C GLY A 233 20.35 3.78 15.89
N LYS A 234 20.72 3.15 17.04
CA LYS A 234 21.72 3.68 17.98
C LYS A 234 23.16 3.32 17.65
N ILE A 235 23.41 2.26 16.86
CA ILE A 235 24.76 1.79 16.49
C ILE A 235 25.31 2.52 15.26
N GLY A 236 24.63 3.57 14.77
CA GLY A 236 25.18 4.39 13.68
C GLY A 236 25.33 3.65 12.34
N VAL A 237 24.64 2.51 12.15
CA VAL A 237 24.44 1.98 10.82
C VAL A 237 23.64 3.03 10.09
N SER A 238 24.32 3.74 9.21
CA SER A 238 23.76 4.79 8.34
C SER A 238 22.34 4.38 7.91
N PRO A 239 21.33 5.24 8.07
CA PRO A 239 20.00 4.93 7.56
C PRO A 239 20.20 4.49 6.13
N LEU A 240 19.72 3.27 5.81
CA LEU A 240 19.79 2.69 4.49
C LEU A 240 19.50 3.81 3.50
N LYS A 241 20.43 4.05 2.56
CA LYS A 241 20.35 5.12 1.57
C LYS A 241 18.90 5.23 1.15
N ASN A 242 18.36 6.44 1.22
CA ASN A 242 17.00 6.80 0.84
C ASN A 242 16.55 5.87 -0.31
N PRO A 243 15.55 5.00 -0.12
CA PRO A 243 15.12 4.07 -1.17
C PRO A 243 14.66 4.79 -2.44
N TRP A 244 14.41 6.10 -2.34
CA TRP A 244 14.07 7.03 -3.41
C TRP A 244 15.30 7.78 -3.95
N GLY A 245 16.52 7.22 -3.74
CA GLY A 245 17.80 7.87 -4.03
C GLY A 245 17.88 8.52 -5.39
N ASN A 246 18.52 9.71 -5.37
CA ASN A 246 18.86 10.51 -6.53
C ASN A 246 19.32 9.64 -7.72
N ARG A 247 18.56 9.67 -8.79
CA ARG A 247 19.02 9.57 -10.18
C ARG A 247 18.57 10.81 -10.89
#